data_eecda628506cee1db350c8f7806edcf1
#
_entry.id   eecda628506cee1db350c8f7806edcf1
#
_cell.length_a   1.000
_cell.length_b   1.000
_cell.length_c   1.000
_cell.angle_alpha   90.00
_cell.angle_beta   90.00
_cell.angle_gamma   90.00
#
_symmetry.space_group_name_H-M   'P 1'
#
loop_
_entity.id
_entity.type
_entity.pdbx_description
1 polymer ?
#
loop_
_entity_poly.entity_id
_entity_poly.type
_entity_poly.pdbx_seq_one_letter_code
_entity_poly.pdbx_strand_id
1 'polypeptide(L)' 'MNYAHFITIEPDKRSGQACIRGLRMTVRDVLEYLAAGMTPQEIVDDFPDLTLEDIRACLAYAADRERRLWVVPAA' A
#
# COMPACT_ATOMS: atom_id res chain seq x y z
N MET A 1 13.38 1.14 -1.27
CA MET A 1 12.61 2.19 -0.60
C MET A 1 12.24 1.77 0.81
N ASN A 2 12.43 2.65 1.77
CA ASN A 2 11.97 2.38 3.12
C ASN A 2 10.53 2.88 3.28
N TYR A 3 9.57 1.99 3.15
CA TYR A 3 8.16 2.36 3.22
C TYR A 3 7.65 2.60 4.66
N ALA A 4 8.49 2.37 5.67
CA ALA A 4 8.05 2.47 7.06
C ALA A 4 7.52 3.85 7.44
N HIS A 5 7.98 4.90 6.77
CA HIS A 5 7.51 6.26 7.00
C HIS A 5 6.15 6.55 6.36
N PHE A 6 5.69 5.66 5.49
CA PHE A 6 4.48 5.88 4.70
C PHE A 6 3.33 4.95 5.09
N ILE A 7 3.62 3.87 5.79
CA ILE A 7 2.61 2.85 6.08
C ILE A 7 2.42 2.74 7.58
N THR A 8 1.17 2.85 8.01
CA THR A 8 0.81 2.75 9.43
C THR A 8 -0.24 1.66 9.62
N ILE A 9 -0.15 0.98 10.76
CA ILE A 9 -1.12 -0.05 11.13
C ILE A 9 -1.64 0.31 12.51
N GLU A 10 -2.93 0.64 12.59
CA GLU A 10 -3.57 1.03 13.83
C GLU A 10 -4.77 0.11 14.06
N PRO A 11 -4.84 -0.55 15.21
CA PRO A 11 -5.87 -1.57 15.44
C PRO A 11 -7.31 -1.08 15.20
N ASP A 12 -7.58 0.17 15.50
CA ASP A 12 -8.92 0.73 15.42
C ASP A 12 -9.23 1.39 14.08
N LYS A 13 -8.24 1.45 13.18
CA LYS A 13 -8.41 2.10 11.88
C LYS A 13 -8.47 1.05 10.80
N ARG A 14 -9.56 1.08 10.03
CA ARG A 14 -9.80 0.16 8.91
C ARG A 14 -9.56 -1.30 9.33
N SER A 15 -9.99 -1.65 10.53
CA SER A 15 -9.88 -3.02 11.08
C SER A 15 -8.44 -3.51 11.16
N GLY A 16 -7.51 -2.63 11.42
CA GLY A 16 -6.10 -2.98 11.57
C GLY A 16 -5.36 -3.21 10.27
N GLN A 17 -5.95 -2.84 9.14
CA GLN A 17 -5.27 -2.94 7.85
C GLN A 17 -4.19 -1.87 7.73
N ALA A 18 -3.17 -2.17 6.92
CA ALA A 18 -2.11 -1.21 6.62
C ALA A 18 -2.71 -0.01 5.87
N CYS A 19 -2.45 1.18 6.38
CA CYS A 19 -2.94 2.43 5.82
C CYS A 19 -1.80 3.36 5.46
N ILE A 20 -2.10 4.39 4.67
CA ILE A 20 -1.11 5.36 4.22
C ILE A 20 -1.06 6.51 5.22
N ARG A 21 0.08 6.69 5.87
CA ARG A 21 0.37 7.84 6.75
C ARG A 21 -0.75 8.21 7.72
N GLY A 22 -1.38 7.22 8.34
CA GLY A 22 -2.48 7.47 9.26
C GLY A 22 -3.79 7.87 8.61
N LEU A 23 -3.86 7.92 7.29
CA LEU A 23 -5.10 8.17 6.56
C LEU A 23 -5.99 6.92 6.59
N ARG A 24 -7.23 7.06 6.18
CA ARG A 24 -8.13 5.91 6.09
C ARG A 24 -8.02 5.14 4.77
N MET A 25 -7.17 5.58 3.87
CA MET A 25 -6.88 4.87 2.63
C MET A 25 -5.92 3.73 2.93
N THR A 26 -6.31 2.50 2.61
CA THR A 26 -5.46 1.34 2.85
C THR A 26 -4.53 1.06 1.68
N VAL A 27 -3.45 0.35 1.96
CA VAL A 27 -2.58 -0.18 0.90
C VAL A 27 -3.40 -1.03 -0.06
N ARG A 28 -4.29 -1.86 0.47
CA ARG A 28 -5.15 -2.71 -0.36
C ARG A 28 -6.00 -1.89 -1.32
N ASP A 29 -6.57 -0.76 -0.84
CA ASP A 29 -7.38 0.10 -1.71
C ASP A 29 -6.55 0.57 -2.92
N VAL A 30 -5.34 1.03 -2.67
CA VAL A 30 -4.45 1.50 -3.73
C VAL A 30 -4.11 0.38 -4.70
N LEU A 31 -3.78 -0.80 -4.17
CA LEU A 31 -3.46 -1.94 -5.02
C LEU A 31 -4.64 -2.36 -5.89
N GLU A 32 -5.85 -2.29 -5.35
CA GLU A 32 -7.04 -2.62 -6.12
C GLU A 32 -7.29 -1.60 -7.25
N TYR A 33 -7.06 -0.32 -7.00
CA TYR A 33 -7.17 0.70 -8.06
C TYR A 33 -6.15 0.45 -9.17
N LEU A 34 -4.92 0.14 -8.80
CA LEU A 34 -3.89 -0.19 -9.79
C LEU A 34 -4.28 -1.44 -10.59
N ALA A 35 -4.78 -2.46 -9.90
CA ALA A 35 -5.20 -3.70 -10.55
C ALA A 35 -6.38 -3.46 -11.50
N ALA A 36 -7.22 -2.49 -11.21
CA ALA A 36 -8.34 -2.12 -12.07
C ALA A 36 -7.92 -1.28 -13.28
N GLY A 37 -6.65 -0.92 -13.37
CA GLY A 37 -6.12 -0.19 -14.53
C GLY A 37 -5.88 1.29 -14.33
N MET A 38 -6.09 1.81 -13.11
CA MET A 38 -5.74 3.20 -12.85
C MET A 38 -4.22 3.37 -12.83
N THR A 39 -3.76 4.47 -13.41
CA THR A 39 -2.35 4.83 -13.30
C THR A 39 -2.08 5.50 -11.94
N PRO A 40 -0.83 5.51 -11.46
CA PRO A 40 -0.50 6.25 -10.25
C PRO A 40 -0.93 7.70 -10.29
N GLN A 41 -0.78 8.36 -11.43
CA GLN A 41 -1.19 9.76 -11.57
C GLN A 41 -2.70 9.93 -11.44
N GLU A 42 -3.47 9.02 -12.02
CA GLU A 42 -4.92 9.05 -11.89
C GLU A 42 -5.35 8.88 -10.43
N ILE A 43 -4.68 8.01 -9.70
CA ILE A 43 -5.00 7.80 -8.29
C ILE A 43 -4.75 9.08 -7.47
N VAL A 44 -3.59 9.72 -7.65
CA VAL A 44 -3.30 10.94 -6.88
C VAL A 44 -4.17 12.11 -7.33
N ASP A 45 -4.62 12.13 -8.57
CA ASP A 45 -5.56 13.15 -9.04
C ASP A 45 -6.93 12.97 -8.38
N ASP A 46 -7.39 11.73 -8.22
CA ASP A 46 -8.67 11.44 -7.58
C ASP A 46 -8.62 11.56 -6.07
N PHE A 47 -7.46 11.30 -5.47
CA PHE A 47 -7.26 11.33 -4.02
C PHE A 47 -6.11 12.28 -3.69
N PRO A 48 -6.40 13.59 -3.60
CA PRO A 48 -5.33 14.60 -3.45
C PRO A 48 -4.48 14.49 -2.19
N ASP A 49 -4.93 13.74 -1.19
CA ASP A 49 -4.13 13.50 0.01
C ASP A 49 -2.99 12.53 -0.24
N LEU A 50 -3.00 11.84 -1.36
CA LEU A 50 -1.97 10.89 -1.73
C LEU A 50 -0.92 11.53 -2.61
N THR A 51 0.31 11.04 -2.50
CA THR A 51 1.42 11.44 -3.37
C THR A 51 1.89 10.23 -4.18
N LEU A 52 2.67 10.48 -5.22
CA LEU A 52 3.26 9.39 -6.00
C LEU A 52 4.18 8.53 -5.13
N GLU A 53 4.83 9.12 -4.14
CA GLU A 53 5.65 8.34 -3.21
C GLU A 53 4.79 7.41 -2.36
N ASP A 54 3.59 7.84 -1.98
CA ASP A 54 2.65 6.98 -1.26
C ASP A 54 2.31 5.74 -2.10
N ILE A 55 2.11 5.92 -3.40
CA ILE A 55 1.82 4.80 -4.30
C ILE A 55 3.00 3.83 -4.35
N ARG A 56 4.22 4.37 -4.47
CA ARG A 56 5.42 3.53 -4.45
C ARG A 56 5.57 2.79 -3.14
N ALA A 57 5.26 3.45 -2.02
CA ALA A 57 5.32 2.82 -0.71
C ALA A 57 4.35 1.64 -0.62
N CYS A 58 3.16 1.78 -1.19
CA CYS A 58 2.20 0.67 -1.23
C CYS A 58 2.75 -0.51 -2.01
N LEU A 59 3.36 -0.24 -3.15
CA LEU A 59 3.95 -1.29 -3.98
C LEU A 59 5.13 -1.97 -3.26
N ALA A 60 5.99 -1.17 -2.62
CA ALA A 60 7.12 -1.71 -1.86
C ALA A 60 6.66 -2.57 -0.68
N TYR A 61 5.63 -2.11 0.02
CA TYR A 61 5.03 -2.87 1.11
C TYR A 61 4.47 -4.20 0.62
N ALA A 62 3.73 -4.17 -0.48
CA ALA A 62 3.16 -5.38 -1.07
C ALA A 62 4.25 -6.35 -1.51
N ALA A 63 5.30 -5.85 -2.14
CA ALA A 63 6.41 -6.68 -2.58
C ALA A 63 7.12 -7.34 -1.40
N ASP A 64 7.30 -6.59 -0.31
CA ASP A 64 7.93 -7.11 0.88
C ASP A 64 7.07 -8.20 1.54
N ARG A 65 5.76 -7.99 1.60
CA ARG A 65 4.85 -9.00 2.13
C ARG A 65 4.86 -10.26 1.29
N GLU A 66 4.86 -10.14 -0.01
CA GLU A 66 4.89 -11.28 -0.92
C GLU A 66 6.18 -12.08 -0.71
N ARG A 67 7.30 -11.40 -0.56
CA ARG A 67 8.57 -12.05 -0.28
C ARG A 67 8.55 -12.81 1.04
N ARG A 68 7.94 -12.24 2.08
CA ARG A 68 7.85 -12.86 3.41
C ARG A 68 6.90 -14.03 3.46
N LEU A 69 5.83 -13.95 2.68
CA LEU A 69 4.83 -15.00 2.63
C LEU A 69 5.26 -16.16 1.73
N TRP A 70 6.27 -15.92 0.92
CA TRP A 70 6.73 -16.94 -0.01
C TRP A 70 7.58 -17.95 0.72
N VAL A 71 7.02 -19.15 0.88
CA VAL A 71 7.74 -20.25 1.48
C VAL A 71 8.31 -21.05 0.33
N VAL A 72 9.63 -21.03 0.21
CA VAL A 72 10.30 -21.92 -0.73
C VAL A 72 10.36 -23.28 -0.07
N PRO A 73 9.63 -24.26 -0.57
CA PRO A 73 9.77 -25.60 -0.01
C PRO A 73 11.22 -26.02 -0.17
N ALA A 74 11.78 -26.52 0.89
CA ALA A 74 13.06 -27.19 0.77
C ALA A 74 12.87 -28.28 -0.26
N ALA A 75 13.55 -28.15 -1.33
CA ALA A 75 13.39 -28.99 -2.49
C ALA A 75 13.42 -30.47 -2.12
#